data_8e61cad1769dd2c769469a4298e95261
#
_entry.id   8e61cad1769dd2c769469a4298e95261
#
_cell.length_a   1.000
_cell.length_b   1.000
_cell.length_c   1.000
_cell.angle_alpha   90.00
_cell.angle_beta   90.00
_cell.angle_gamma   90.00
#
_symmetry.space_group_name_H-M   'P 1'
#
loop_
_entity.id
_entity.type
_entity.pdbx_description
1 polymer ?
#
loop_
_entity_poly.entity_id
_entity_poly.type
_entity_poly.pdbx_seq_one_letter_code
_entity_poly.pdbx_strand_id
1 'polypeptide(L)'
;TTNTSARRNDRAALKAYLQQYHLALRQKDILDNRRGQLSVKLASATDIDARIKQQQKHLARILSDIMDVIDILPPNSPGRTVIEMRHIDCMSWTKIADSLYMSRSNAFNCYESALDDLLNHKSVNEKIKKISRKNPRKH
;
A
#
# COMPACT_ATOMS: atom_id res chain seq x y z
N THR A 1 7.87 -24.24 14.42
CA THR A 1 9.27 -23.98 14.25
C THR A 1 9.61 -22.51 14.50
N THR A 2 10.87 -22.23 14.54
CA THR A 2 11.35 -20.88 14.80
C THR A 2 10.92 -19.88 13.72
N ASN A 3 10.55 -20.36 12.54
CA ASN A 3 10.24 -19.48 11.42
C ASN A 3 8.84 -18.88 11.47
N THR A 4 7.96 -19.37 12.32
CA THR A 4 6.59 -18.88 12.37
C THR A 4 6.51 -17.42 12.79
N SER A 5 7.23 -17.04 13.85
CA SER A 5 7.25 -15.65 14.32
C SER A 5 7.91 -14.72 13.30
N ALA A 6 9.02 -15.16 12.70
CA ALA A 6 9.72 -14.38 11.69
C ALA A 6 8.84 -14.17 10.48
N ARG A 7 8.13 -15.21 10.03
CA ARG A 7 7.23 -15.10 8.89
C ARG A 7 6.07 -14.13 9.18
N ARG A 8 5.54 -14.19 10.39
CA ARG A 8 4.46 -13.27 10.80
C ARG A 8 4.94 -11.82 10.77
N ASN A 9 6.16 -11.58 11.26
CA ASN A 9 6.75 -10.25 11.25
C ASN A 9 7.02 -9.78 9.81
N ASP A 10 7.46 -10.67 8.94
CA ASP A 10 7.70 -10.36 7.53
C ASP A 10 6.40 -10.00 6.82
N ARG A 11 5.32 -10.71 7.10
CA ARG A 11 4.01 -10.37 6.54
C ARG A 11 3.57 -8.99 6.99
N ALA A 12 3.74 -8.70 8.28
CA ALA A 12 3.37 -7.39 8.82
C ALA A 12 4.16 -6.28 8.15
N ALA A 13 5.45 -6.50 7.94
CA ALA A 13 6.30 -5.53 7.26
C ALA A 13 5.88 -5.33 5.82
N LEU A 14 5.54 -6.42 5.12
CA LEU A 14 5.08 -6.32 3.73
C LEU A 14 3.74 -5.61 3.65
N LYS A 15 2.81 -5.90 4.56
CA LYS A 15 1.53 -5.20 4.61
C LYS A 15 1.73 -3.71 4.81
N ALA A 16 2.64 -3.34 5.71
CA ALA A 16 2.94 -1.93 5.96
C ALA A 16 3.52 -1.27 4.70
N TYR A 17 4.39 -1.97 3.99
CA TYR A 17 4.96 -1.48 2.74
C TYR A 17 3.87 -1.22 1.71
N LEU A 18 2.96 -2.17 1.53
CA LEU A 18 1.88 -2.06 0.56
C LEU A 18 0.86 -0.99 0.97
N GLN A 19 0.73 -0.73 2.28
CA GLN A 19 -0.21 0.25 2.81
C GLN A 19 0.22 1.70 2.54
N GLN A 20 1.44 1.92 2.12
CA GLN A 20 1.97 3.27 1.89
C GLN A 20 1.16 4.07 0.89
N TYR A 21 0.67 3.42 -0.16
CA TYR A 21 -0.10 4.11 -1.18
C TYR A 21 -1.41 4.66 -0.60
N HIS A 22 -2.12 3.85 0.19
CA HIS A 22 -3.37 4.29 0.82
C HIS A 22 -3.14 5.50 1.72
N LEU A 23 -2.09 5.43 2.54
CA LEU A 23 -1.77 6.54 3.46
C LEU A 23 -1.43 7.82 2.71
N ALA A 24 -0.62 7.69 1.66
CA ALA A 24 -0.23 8.84 0.85
C ALA A 24 -1.43 9.43 0.11
N LEU A 25 -2.32 8.56 -0.37
CA LEU A 25 -3.54 8.99 -1.06
C LEU A 25 -4.44 9.79 -0.12
N ARG A 26 -4.58 9.34 1.12
CA ARG A 26 -5.37 10.07 2.11
C ARG A 26 -4.76 11.43 2.42
N GLN A 27 -3.44 11.51 2.49
CA GLN A 27 -2.76 12.79 2.71
C GLN A 27 -2.99 13.75 1.56
N LYS A 28 -3.00 13.23 0.34
CA LYS A 28 -3.29 14.06 -0.83
C LYS A 28 -4.72 14.59 -0.78
N ASP A 29 -5.68 13.73 -0.41
CA ASP A 29 -7.08 14.14 -0.30
C ASP A 29 -7.27 15.24 0.74
N ILE A 30 -6.59 15.13 1.88
CA ILE A 30 -6.62 16.15 2.91
C ILE A 30 -6.09 17.47 2.36
N LEU A 31 -5.00 17.41 1.63
CA LEU A 31 -4.39 18.59 1.05
C LEU A 31 -5.29 19.25 0.00
N ASP A 32 -5.93 18.43 -0.85
CA ASP A 32 -6.89 18.92 -1.84
C ASP A 32 -8.06 19.64 -1.15
N ASN A 33 -8.56 19.08 -0.06
CA ASN A 33 -9.65 19.69 0.69
C ASN A 33 -9.22 21.02 1.30
N ARG A 34 -8.01 21.08 1.84
CA ARG A 34 -7.48 22.31 2.43
C ARG A 34 -7.27 23.40 1.40
N ARG A 35 -7.01 23.02 0.16
CA ARG A 35 -6.80 23.98 -0.91
C ARG A 35 -7.97 24.94 -1.05
N GLY A 36 -9.19 24.40 -1.06
CA GLY A 36 -10.39 25.22 -1.19
C GLY A 36 -10.57 26.18 -0.02
N GLN A 37 -10.19 25.77 1.17
CA GLN A 37 -10.33 26.60 2.36
C GLN A 37 -9.21 27.64 2.48
N LEU A 38 -7.99 27.24 2.19
CA LEU A 38 -6.82 28.09 2.39
C LEU A 38 -6.67 29.14 1.31
N SER A 39 -7.14 28.86 0.09
CA SER A 39 -7.07 29.84 -0.99
C SER A 39 -7.92 31.08 -0.72
N VAL A 40 -8.94 30.95 0.13
CA VAL A 40 -9.77 32.08 0.52
C VAL A 40 -9.09 32.90 1.64
N LYS A 41 -8.39 32.21 2.54
CA LYS A 41 -7.79 32.84 3.71
C LYS A 41 -6.40 33.40 3.44
N LEU A 42 -5.65 32.75 2.58
CA LEU A 42 -4.26 33.07 2.32
C LEU A 42 -4.08 33.45 0.87
N ALA A 43 -3.28 34.45 0.63
CA ALA A 43 -2.97 34.88 -0.73
C ALA A 43 -2.06 33.90 -1.47
N SER A 44 -1.60 32.84 -0.83
CA SER A 44 -0.60 31.93 -1.41
C SER A 44 -1.20 30.61 -1.88
N ALA A 45 -2.17 30.67 -2.79
CA ALA A 45 -2.72 29.47 -3.43
C ALA A 45 -1.64 28.69 -4.17
N THR A 46 -0.65 29.40 -4.72
CA THR A 46 0.48 28.78 -5.43
C THR A 46 1.27 27.83 -4.56
N ASP A 47 1.43 28.14 -3.26
CA ASP A 47 2.15 27.28 -2.34
C ASP A 47 1.41 25.97 -2.13
N ILE A 48 0.09 26.04 -2.01
CA ILE A 48 -0.75 24.84 -1.86
C ILE A 48 -0.69 24.00 -3.13
N ASP A 49 -0.77 24.65 -4.30
CA ASP A 49 -0.69 23.94 -5.58
C ASP A 49 0.64 23.20 -5.73
N ALA A 50 1.73 23.85 -5.31
CA ALA A 50 3.05 23.24 -5.36
C ALA A 50 3.11 22.00 -4.45
N ARG A 51 2.51 22.06 -3.28
CA ARG A 51 2.47 20.93 -2.35
C ARG A 51 1.64 19.78 -2.90
N ILE A 52 0.50 20.09 -3.54
CA ILE A 52 -0.33 19.07 -4.17
C ILE A 52 0.44 18.37 -5.29
N LYS A 53 1.14 19.14 -6.12
CA LYS A 53 1.93 18.59 -7.20
C LYS A 53 3.04 17.68 -6.69
N GLN A 54 3.69 18.09 -5.61
CA GLN A 54 4.72 17.31 -4.94
C GLN A 54 4.14 15.99 -4.45
N GLN A 55 2.95 16.06 -3.85
CA GLN A 55 2.28 14.87 -3.32
C GLN A 55 1.88 13.92 -4.45
N GLN A 56 1.46 14.45 -5.60
CA GLN A 56 1.13 13.63 -6.76
C GLN A 56 2.34 12.85 -7.26
N LYS A 57 3.50 13.49 -7.29
CA LYS A 57 4.74 12.83 -7.68
C LYS A 57 5.11 11.73 -6.69
N HIS A 58 4.92 12.03 -5.41
CA HIS A 58 5.18 11.05 -4.34
C HIS A 58 4.27 9.84 -4.49
N LEU A 59 2.98 10.08 -4.74
CA LEU A 59 2.01 9.00 -4.96
C LEU A 59 2.39 8.14 -6.16
N ALA A 60 2.78 8.77 -7.26
CA ALA A 60 3.16 8.04 -8.47
C ALA A 60 4.36 7.14 -8.21
N ARG A 61 5.31 7.63 -7.43
CA ARG A 61 6.51 6.86 -7.09
C ARG A 61 6.17 5.66 -6.22
N ILE A 62 5.35 5.88 -5.19
CA ILE A 62 4.91 4.80 -4.31
C ILE A 62 4.13 3.75 -5.10
N LEU A 63 3.21 4.20 -5.95
CA LEU A 63 2.40 3.30 -6.76
C LEU A 63 3.29 2.45 -7.68
N SER A 64 4.26 3.08 -8.33
CA SER A 64 5.18 2.37 -9.20
C SER A 64 5.96 1.31 -8.44
N ASP A 65 6.46 1.65 -7.25
CA ASP A 65 7.21 0.71 -6.42
C ASP A 65 6.35 -0.47 -5.98
N ILE A 66 5.11 -0.20 -5.60
CA ILE A 66 4.17 -1.23 -5.17
C ILE A 66 3.81 -2.14 -6.35
N MET A 67 3.58 -1.56 -7.52
CA MET A 67 3.25 -2.35 -8.71
C MET A 67 4.41 -3.25 -9.12
N ASP A 68 5.65 -2.79 -8.94
CA ASP A 68 6.81 -3.63 -9.21
C ASP A 68 6.80 -4.89 -8.34
N VAL A 69 6.38 -4.75 -7.10
CA VAL A 69 6.24 -5.90 -6.19
C VAL A 69 5.08 -6.79 -6.64
N ILE A 70 3.93 -6.20 -6.88
CA ILE A 70 2.72 -6.95 -7.26
C ILE A 70 2.93 -7.71 -8.56
N ASP A 71 3.66 -7.13 -9.50
CA ASP A 71 3.92 -7.74 -10.81
C ASP A 71 4.72 -9.04 -10.73
N ILE A 72 5.32 -9.33 -9.58
CA ILE A 72 6.00 -10.60 -9.34
C ILE A 72 4.99 -11.77 -9.36
N LEU A 73 3.76 -11.50 -8.92
CA LEU A 73 2.72 -12.50 -8.88
C LEU A 73 2.14 -12.76 -10.28
N PRO A 74 1.67 -14.00 -10.54
CA PRO A 74 1.07 -14.29 -11.84
C PRO A 74 -0.13 -13.39 -12.13
N PRO A 75 -0.29 -12.92 -13.39
CA PRO A 75 -1.32 -11.92 -13.73
C PRO A 75 -2.75 -12.32 -13.38
N ASN A 76 -3.06 -13.61 -13.46
CA ASN A 76 -4.42 -14.08 -13.27
C ASN A 76 -4.64 -14.79 -11.93
N SER A 77 -3.69 -14.67 -11.01
CA SER A 77 -3.83 -15.35 -9.72
C SER A 77 -4.83 -14.62 -8.83
N PRO A 78 -5.64 -15.36 -8.08
CA PRO A 78 -6.59 -14.74 -7.15
C PRO A 78 -5.90 -13.87 -6.10
N GLY A 79 -4.74 -14.30 -5.63
CA GLY A 79 -3.99 -13.55 -4.62
C GLY A 79 -3.55 -12.19 -5.14
N ARG A 80 -3.08 -12.13 -6.38
CA ARG A 80 -2.71 -10.85 -6.99
C ARG A 80 -3.92 -9.92 -7.07
N THR A 81 -5.05 -10.44 -7.51
CA THR A 81 -6.27 -9.65 -7.61
C THR A 81 -6.68 -9.09 -6.26
N VAL A 82 -6.63 -9.90 -5.21
CA VAL A 82 -6.97 -9.45 -3.86
C VAL A 82 -6.02 -8.36 -3.40
N ILE A 83 -4.72 -8.52 -3.63
CA ILE A 83 -3.73 -7.51 -3.24
C ILE A 83 -3.99 -6.19 -3.98
N GLU A 84 -4.28 -6.26 -5.27
CA GLU A 84 -4.58 -5.06 -6.05
C GLU A 84 -5.83 -4.35 -5.51
N MET A 85 -6.88 -5.10 -5.26
CA MET A 85 -8.12 -4.52 -4.71
C MET A 85 -7.91 -3.90 -3.33
N ARG A 86 -7.13 -4.56 -2.49
CA ARG A 86 -6.90 -4.09 -1.13
C ARG A 86 -5.99 -2.87 -1.08
N HIS A 87 -4.89 -2.89 -1.84
CA HIS A 87 -3.84 -1.89 -1.69
C HIS A 87 -3.82 -0.81 -2.77
N ILE A 88 -4.31 -1.10 -3.95
CA ILE A 88 -4.41 -0.10 -5.02
C ILE A 88 -5.80 0.53 -5.02
N ASP A 89 -6.85 -0.29 -4.99
CA ASP A 89 -8.23 0.20 -4.99
C ASP A 89 -8.72 0.56 -3.59
N CYS A 90 -7.98 0.18 -2.56
CA CYS A 90 -8.26 0.50 -1.16
C CYS A 90 -9.64 0.02 -0.71
N MET A 91 -10.03 -1.17 -1.16
CA MET A 91 -11.33 -1.74 -0.86
C MET A 91 -11.35 -2.44 0.51
N SER A 92 -12.52 -2.45 1.13
CA SER A 92 -12.73 -3.22 2.36
C SER A 92 -12.74 -4.72 2.05
N TRP A 93 -12.50 -5.53 3.07
CA TRP A 93 -12.52 -6.99 2.89
C TRP A 93 -13.88 -7.51 2.45
N THR A 94 -14.96 -6.91 2.97
CA THR A 94 -16.32 -7.26 2.56
C THR A 94 -16.51 -7.01 1.07
N LYS A 95 -16.10 -5.85 0.60
CA LYS A 95 -16.25 -5.47 -0.80
C LYS A 95 -15.41 -6.35 -1.72
N ILE A 96 -14.19 -6.69 -1.30
CA ILE A 96 -13.33 -7.59 -2.07
C ILE A 96 -13.99 -8.95 -2.22
N ALA A 97 -14.46 -9.51 -1.11
CA ALA A 97 -15.10 -10.82 -1.12
C ALA A 97 -16.33 -10.82 -2.02
N ASP A 98 -17.18 -9.79 -1.90
CA ASP A 98 -18.36 -9.68 -2.73
C ASP A 98 -18.02 -9.58 -4.21
N SER A 99 -17.01 -8.79 -4.54
CA SER A 99 -16.57 -8.61 -5.93
C SER A 99 -16.06 -9.89 -6.55
N LEU A 100 -15.44 -10.75 -5.76
CA LEU A 100 -14.83 -11.99 -6.24
C LEU A 100 -15.71 -13.21 -6.01
N TYR A 101 -16.91 -13.01 -5.50
CA TYR A 101 -17.88 -14.10 -5.23
C TYR A 101 -17.27 -15.17 -4.33
N MET A 102 -16.63 -14.73 -3.24
CA MET A 102 -16.04 -15.65 -2.28
C MET A 102 -16.31 -15.14 -0.85
N SER A 103 -16.05 -15.99 0.14
CA SER A 103 -16.17 -15.59 1.53
C SER A 103 -15.03 -14.66 1.91
N ARG A 104 -15.23 -13.88 2.97
CA ARG A 104 -14.16 -13.01 3.50
C ARG A 104 -12.95 -13.83 3.92
N SER A 105 -13.20 -14.98 4.56
CA SER A 105 -12.11 -15.88 4.96
C SER A 105 -11.31 -16.36 3.76
N ASN A 106 -11.99 -16.72 2.69
CA ASN A 106 -11.32 -17.20 1.48
C ASN A 106 -10.50 -16.09 0.83
N ALA A 107 -11.08 -14.89 0.75
CA ALA A 107 -10.36 -13.73 0.21
C ALA A 107 -9.10 -13.45 1.03
N PHE A 108 -9.22 -13.50 2.35
CA PHE A 108 -8.08 -13.25 3.23
C PHE A 108 -7.02 -14.34 3.11
N ASN A 109 -7.44 -15.59 2.93
CA ASN A 109 -6.50 -16.69 2.72
C ASN A 109 -5.73 -16.54 1.41
N CYS A 110 -6.39 -16.12 0.35
CA CYS A 110 -5.73 -15.82 -0.91
C CYS A 110 -4.69 -14.72 -0.74
N TYR A 111 -5.05 -13.70 0.03
CA TYR A 111 -4.18 -12.58 0.34
C TYR A 111 -2.93 -13.04 1.08
N GLU A 112 -3.10 -13.79 2.17
CA GLU A 112 -1.98 -14.26 2.98
C GLU A 112 -1.06 -15.17 2.18
N SER A 113 -1.63 -16.03 1.35
CA SER A 113 -0.85 -16.92 0.49
C SER A 113 -0.01 -16.13 -0.49
N ALA A 114 -0.60 -15.09 -1.08
CA ALA A 114 0.12 -14.23 -2.03
C ALA A 114 1.24 -13.46 -1.34
N LEU A 115 1.01 -13.00 -0.12
CA LEU A 115 2.06 -12.33 0.65
C LEU A 115 3.24 -13.27 0.89
N ASP A 116 2.95 -14.52 1.22
CA ASP A 116 4.00 -15.52 1.42
C ASP A 116 4.79 -15.77 0.14
N ASP A 117 4.10 -15.83 -1.00
CA ASP A 117 4.76 -15.98 -2.29
C ASP A 117 5.71 -14.81 -2.56
N LEU A 118 5.26 -13.60 -2.26
CA LEU A 118 6.09 -12.41 -2.44
C LEU A 118 7.30 -12.43 -1.52
N LEU A 119 7.12 -12.90 -0.29
CA LEU A 119 8.21 -12.96 0.67
C LEU A 119 9.30 -13.97 0.31
N ASN A 120 9.02 -14.87 -0.62
CA ASN A 120 10.03 -15.79 -1.14
C ASN A 120 11.02 -15.10 -2.10
N HIS A 121 10.71 -13.88 -2.51
CA HIS A 121 11.58 -13.13 -3.44
C HIS A 121 12.53 -12.21 -2.67
N LYS A 122 13.79 -12.31 -3.02
CA LYS A 122 14.84 -11.52 -2.36
C LYS A 122 14.62 -10.02 -2.52
N SER A 123 14.19 -9.60 -3.71
CA SER A 123 13.95 -8.18 -3.99
C SER A 123 12.88 -7.59 -3.08
N VAL A 124 11.84 -8.38 -2.75
CA VAL A 124 10.79 -7.93 -1.84
C VAL A 124 11.34 -7.76 -0.44
N ASN A 125 12.10 -8.73 0.03
CA ASN A 125 12.70 -8.66 1.35
C ASN A 125 13.64 -7.48 1.50
N GLU A 126 14.38 -7.16 0.46
CA GLU A 126 15.27 -6.00 0.46
C GLU A 126 14.48 -4.68 0.56
N LYS A 127 13.37 -4.59 -0.15
CA LYS A 127 12.52 -3.39 -0.09
C LYS A 127 11.94 -3.18 1.30
N ILE A 128 11.50 -4.25 1.95
CA ILE A 128 10.93 -4.16 3.30
C ILE A 128 12.00 -3.72 4.29
N LYS A 129 13.19 -4.30 4.19
CA LYS A 129 14.30 -3.97 5.09
C LYS A 129 14.72 -2.52 4.92
N LYS A 130 14.69 -2.01 3.70
CA LYS A 130 15.06 -0.64 3.40
C LYS A 130 14.12 0.35 4.10
N ILE A 131 12.83 0.05 4.10
CA ILE A 131 11.83 0.86 4.79
C ILE A 131 12.07 0.85 6.30
N SER A 132 12.34 -0.32 6.86
CA SER A 132 12.63 -0.46 8.29
C SER A 132 13.84 0.37 8.71
N ARG A 133 14.85 0.43 7.86
CA ARG A 133 16.06 1.21 8.14
C ARG A 133 15.77 2.70 8.12
N LYS A 134 14.95 3.16 7.17
CA LYS A 134 14.63 4.58 7.02
C LYS A 134 13.78 5.09 8.19
N ASN A 135 12.89 4.25 8.68
CA ASN A 135 12.00 4.60 9.76
C ASN A 135 12.15 3.61 10.91
N PRO A 136 13.31 3.58 11.56
CA PRO A 136 13.51 2.65 12.65
C PRO A 136 12.53 2.99 13.76
N ARG A 137 11.89 1.95 14.28
CA ARG A 137 10.93 2.12 15.35
C ARG A 137 11.68 2.52 16.61
N LYS A 138 11.24 3.59 17.22
CA LYS A 138 11.83 4.05 18.47
C LYS A 138 11.10 3.44 19.64
N HIS A 139 11.85 3.17 20.66
CA HIS A 139 11.30 2.54 21.85
C HIS A 139 11.53 3.35 23.08
#